data_ac1fd63423b5d61548fb56070d9a4077
#
_entry.id   ac1fd63423b5d61548fb56070d9a4077
#
_cell.length_a   1.000
_cell.length_b   1.000
_cell.length_c   1.000
_cell.angle_alpha   90.00
_cell.angle_beta   90.00
_cell.angle_gamma   90.00
#
_symmetry.space_group_name_H-M   'P 1'
#
loop_
_entity.id
_entity.type
_entity.pdbx_description
1 polymer ?
#
loop_
_entity_poly.entity_id
_entity_poly.type
_entity_poly.pdbx_seq_one_letter_code
_entity_poly.pdbx_strand_id
1 'polypeptide(L)'
;MEVFLPIAEVSVNIVAIFSLSGIVGILSGLFGVGGGFLMTPFLIFLGVPPTYAVANEANNILATSVSGSTTHYLKNTLDYKMGLMIVVGGVFGTLLGIWTFTYFKGIGKIDIVISLAYMYILAIIGTAMLVEGLGEIDKARKKIFIKKKLHVHYWIHGLPLRMRFQKSKLYESAFTPIIIGLIVGFIAAIMGIGGAFILVPAMIYIIGMPTKLIPGTSLFVTIFVSVIVTFLHAFNYGSIDLILVFMLVTGSIVGVQVGQKLGESVDSAGLKTLLALLLLLVGIAIAYDTFFAEHTINNVNNIDTNDLNPLSMFIKKLSIDMPIFYSVFSILFAIILGVAAAFIR
;
A
#
# COMPACT_ATOMS: atom_id res chain seq x y z
N MET A 1 -7.65 -15.01 21.26
CA MET A 1 -7.80 -16.07 20.24
C MET A 1 -6.60 -15.97 19.32
N GLU A 2 -5.77 -16.99 19.32
CA GLU A 2 -4.61 -17.05 18.44
C GLU A 2 -4.92 -17.97 17.26
N VAL A 3 -4.44 -17.58 16.08
CA VAL A 3 -4.49 -18.39 14.85
C VAL A 3 -3.10 -18.58 14.35
N PHE A 4 -2.78 -19.82 13.99
CA PHE A 4 -1.53 -20.15 13.34
C PHE A 4 -1.60 -19.87 11.85
N LEU A 5 -0.64 -19.11 11.35
CA LEU A 5 -0.47 -18.80 9.93
C LEU A 5 0.40 -19.88 9.28
N PRO A 6 -0.16 -20.75 8.40
CA PRO A 6 0.55 -21.93 7.93
C PRO A 6 1.73 -21.63 7.02
N ILE A 7 1.73 -20.47 6.35
CA ILE A 7 2.78 -20.08 5.41
C ILE A 7 3.81 -19.17 6.07
N ALA A 8 3.37 -18.25 6.93
CA ALA A 8 4.27 -17.39 7.69
C ALA A 8 4.88 -18.09 8.91
N GLU A 9 4.35 -19.27 9.29
CA GLU A 9 4.78 -20.11 10.44
C GLU A 9 4.79 -19.36 11.78
N VAL A 10 3.84 -18.43 11.98
CA VAL A 10 3.71 -17.60 13.17
C VAL A 10 2.29 -17.66 13.71
N SER A 11 2.15 -17.70 15.03
CA SER A 11 0.85 -17.55 15.69
C SER A 11 0.55 -16.07 15.94
N VAL A 12 -0.62 -15.62 15.49
CA VAL A 12 -1.05 -14.23 15.60
C VAL A 12 -2.40 -14.10 16.29
N ASN A 13 -2.59 -13.00 17.00
CA ASN A 13 -3.88 -12.71 17.62
C ASN A 13 -4.87 -12.17 16.59
N ILE A 14 -5.97 -12.93 16.35
CA ILE A 14 -7.02 -12.57 15.39
C ILE A 14 -7.58 -11.18 15.67
N VAL A 15 -7.90 -10.89 16.94
CA VAL A 15 -8.52 -9.63 17.34
C VAL A 15 -7.57 -8.46 17.08
N ALA A 16 -6.26 -8.65 17.33
CA ALA A 16 -5.27 -7.63 17.06
C ALA A 16 -5.16 -7.31 15.57
N ILE A 17 -5.05 -8.33 14.71
CA ILE A 17 -4.96 -8.12 13.24
C ILE A 17 -6.23 -7.48 12.70
N PHE A 18 -7.40 -7.98 13.09
CA PHE A 18 -8.67 -7.46 12.62
C PHE A 18 -8.90 -6.01 13.06
N SER A 19 -8.57 -5.67 14.30
CA SER A 19 -8.67 -4.31 14.83
C SER A 19 -7.69 -3.37 14.15
N LEU A 20 -6.43 -3.79 13.99
CA LEU A 20 -5.40 -3.01 13.31
C LEU A 20 -5.74 -2.77 11.84
N SER A 21 -6.17 -3.81 11.11
CA SER A 21 -6.58 -3.65 9.72
C SER A 21 -7.80 -2.73 9.58
N GLY A 22 -8.74 -2.77 10.53
CA GLY A 22 -9.85 -1.83 10.60
C GLY A 22 -9.40 -0.39 10.84
N ILE A 23 -8.52 -0.14 11.81
CA ILE A 23 -7.96 1.19 12.11
C ILE A 23 -7.16 1.73 10.93
N VAL A 24 -6.25 0.93 10.37
CA VAL A 24 -5.47 1.31 9.19
C VAL A 24 -6.39 1.56 7.99
N GLY A 25 -7.43 0.74 7.83
CA GLY A 25 -8.48 0.94 6.83
C GLY A 25 -9.19 2.29 6.99
N ILE A 26 -9.57 2.67 8.22
CA ILE A 26 -10.19 3.98 8.51
C ILE A 26 -9.24 5.12 8.09
N LEU A 27 -7.98 5.06 8.51
CA LEU A 27 -6.97 6.04 8.13
C LEU A 27 -6.81 6.12 6.61
N SER A 28 -6.72 4.99 5.95
CA SER A 28 -6.63 4.91 4.50
C SER A 28 -7.85 5.50 3.80
N GLY A 29 -9.05 5.22 4.30
CA GLY A 29 -10.30 5.79 3.79
C GLY A 29 -10.37 7.31 3.94
N LEU A 30 -9.92 7.83 5.08
CA LEU A 30 -9.84 9.27 5.38
C LEU A 30 -8.95 10.01 4.37
N PHE A 31 -7.80 9.42 4.01
CA PHE A 31 -6.80 10.06 3.13
C PHE A 31 -6.97 9.71 1.66
N GLY A 32 -7.80 8.72 1.32
CA GLY A 32 -7.97 8.25 -0.06
C GLY A 32 -6.71 7.61 -0.66
N VAL A 33 -5.82 7.06 0.18
CA VAL A 33 -4.52 6.53 -0.21
C VAL A 33 -4.58 5.04 -0.59
N GLY A 34 -5.73 4.39 -0.41
CA GLY A 34 -5.94 2.99 -0.79
C GLY A 34 -5.17 2.00 0.06
N GLY A 35 -5.68 1.74 1.24
CA GLY A 35 -5.46 0.50 1.99
C GLY A 35 -4.28 0.44 2.90
N GLY A 36 -3.24 0.06 2.96
CA GLY A 36 -2.43 -0.61 3.93
C GLY A 36 -0.98 -0.14 4.09
N PHE A 37 -0.65 1.09 3.70
CA PHE A 37 0.74 1.54 3.82
C PHE A 37 1.34 1.48 5.24
N LEU A 38 0.50 1.46 6.27
CA LEU A 38 0.90 1.26 7.67
C LEU A 38 0.78 -0.20 8.11
N MET A 39 0.03 -1.04 7.38
CA MET A 39 -0.26 -2.38 7.85
C MET A 39 0.96 -3.29 7.83
N THR A 40 1.83 -3.19 6.84
CA THR A 40 3.09 -3.96 6.81
C THR A 40 3.96 -3.71 8.05
N PRO A 41 4.25 -2.45 8.47
CA PRO A 41 4.93 -2.18 9.73
C PRO A 41 4.24 -2.81 10.94
N PHE A 42 2.93 -2.69 11.02
CA PHE A 42 2.19 -3.27 12.14
C PHE A 42 2.22 -4.80 12.16
N LEU A 43 2.19 -5.45 10.99
CA LEU A 43 2.36 -6.90 10.89
C LEU A 43 3.75 -7.32 11.39
N ILE A 44 4.79 -6.56 11.04
CA ILE A 44 6.16 -6.79 11.52
C ILE A 44 6.21 -6.70 13.05
N PHE A 45 5.60 -5.68 13.65
CA PHE A 45 5.52 -5.55 15.13
C PHE A 45 4.70 -6.66 15.79
N LEU A 46 3.76 -7.27 15.08
CA LEU A 46 3.03 -8.45 15.56
C LEU A 46 3.81 -9.76 15.38
N GLY A 47 5.06 -9.69 14.92
CA GLY A 47 5.94 -10.83 14.75
C GLY A 47 5.82 -11.54 13.39
N VAL A 48 5.08 -10.99 12.43
CA VAL A 48 5.04 -11.53 11.06
C VAL A 48 6.33 -11.15 10.34
N PRO A 49 7.10 -12.11 9.80
CA PRO A 49 8.34 -11.76 9.11
C PRO A 49 8.11 -10.79 7.93
N PRO A 50 9.01 -9.82 7.70
CA PRO A 50 8.82 -8.74 6.73
C PRO A 50 8.45 -9.23 5.32
N THR A 51 9.06 -10.30 4.85
CA THR A 51 8.77 -10.91 3.54
C THR A 51 7.31 -11.33 3.41
N TYR A 52 6.72 -11.94 4.44
CA TYR A 52 5.31 -12.37 4.45
C TYR A 52 4.37 -11.18 4.65
N ALA A 53 4.75 -10.23 5.50
CA ALA A 53 3.98 -9.01 5.71
C ALA A 53 3.79 -8.24 4.39
N VAL A 54 4.86 -8.04 3.61
CA VAL A 54 4.85 -7.37 2.30
C VAL A 54 3.92 -8.07 1.29
N ALA A 55 4.02 -9.40 1.18
CA ALA A 55 3.24 -10.15 0.19
C ALA A 55 1.74 -10.16 0.51
N ASN A 56 1.39 -10.35 1.77
CA ASN A 56 -0.02 -10.39 2.23
C ASN A 56 -0.65 -9.01 2.15
N GLU A 57 0.12 -7.96 2.47
CA GLU A 57 -0.39 -6.60 2.38
C GLU A 57 -0.62 -6.16 0.93
N ALA A 58 0.24 -6.53 -0.02
CA ALA A 58 0.00 -6.26 -1.44
C ALA A 58 -1.35 -6.82 -1.90
N ASN A 59 -1.75 -8.00 -1.41
CA ASN A 59 -3.03 -8.62 -1.71
C ASN A 59 -4.21 -7.90 -1.01
N ASN A 60 -4.04 -7.45 0.23
CA ASN A 60 -5.01 -6.61 0.93
C ASN A 60 -5.25 -5.27 0.20
N ILE A 61 -4.17 -4.63 -0.26
CA ILE A 61 -4.23 -3.39 -1.04
C ILE A 61 -4.95 -3.61 -2.38
N LEU A 62 -4.75 -4.76 -3.02
CA LEU A 62 -5.49 -5.11 -4.22
C LEU A 62 -7.00 -5.07 -3.97
N ALA A 63 -7.49 -5.76 -2.93
CA ALA A 63 -8.90 -5.81 -2.59
C ALA A 63 -9.48 -4.42 -2.27
N THR A 64 -8.80 -3.65 -1.43
CA THR A 64 -9.23 -2.29 -1.05
C THR A 64 -9.19 -1.31 -2.22
N SER A 65 -8.22 -1.45 -3.12
CA SER A 65 -8.10 -0.63 -4.33
C SER A 65 -9.18 -0.94 -5.36
N VAL A 66 -9.57 -2.21 -5.52
CA VAL A 66 -10.72 -2.61 -6.35
C VAL A 66 -12.00 -1.97 -5.82
N SER A 67 -12.25 -2.09 -4.52
CA SER A 67 -13.42 -1.48 -3.87
C SER A 67 -13.48 0.03 -4.04
N GLY A 68 -12.36 0.71 -3.76
CA GLY A 68 -12.25 2.17 -3.88
C GLY A 68 -12.32 2.68 -5.32
N SER A 69 -11.62 2.01 -6.24
CA SER A 69 -11.60 2.38 -7.67
C SER A 69 -12.99 2.26 -8.31
N THR A 70 -13.76 1.22 -7.95
CA THR A 70 -15.14 1.05 -8.41
C THR A 70 -16.03 2.23 -8.02
N THR A 71 -15.88 2.74 -6.81
CA THR A 71 -16.59 3.94 -6.34
C THR A 71 -16.25 5.18 -7.18
N HIS A 72 -14.96 5.40 -7.46
CA HIS A 72 -14.49 6.53 -8.26
C HIS A 72 -14.86 6.39 -9.75
N TYR A 73 -14.94 5.16 -10.25
CA TYR A 73 -15.46 4.87 -11.58
C TYR A 73 -16.91 5.34 -11.73
N LEU A 74 -17.78 4.95 -10.80
CA LEU A 74 -19.20 5.35 -10.79
C LEU A 74 -19.38 6.87 -10.65
N LYS A 75 -18.50 7.53 -9.89
CA LYS A 75 -18.48 8.99 -9.73
C LYS A 75 -17.81 9.73 -10.89
N ASN A 76 -17.30 9.00 -11.90
CA ASN A 76 -16.59 9.55 -13.05
C ASN A 76 -15.37 10.43 -12.72
N THR A 77 -14.69 10.10 -11.60
CA THR A 77 -13.52 10.82 -11.05
C THR A 77 -12.21 10.07 -11.28
N LEU A 78 -12.08 9.33 -12.39
CA LEU A 78 -10.92 8.55 -12.75
C LEU A 78 -10.38 8.98 -14.11
N ASP A 79 -9.09 9.30 -14.22
CA ASP A 79 -8.42 9.58 -15.50
C ASP A 79 -7.68 8.33 -16.00
N TYR A 80 -8.35 7.57 -16.87
CA TYR A 80 -7.80 6.33 -17.42
C TYR A 80 -6.51 6.53 -18.21
N LYS A 81 -6.43 7.62 -18.99
CA LYS A 81 -5.29 7.86 -19.87
C LYS A 81 -4.03 8.13 -19.04
N MET A 82 -4.17 8.96 -18.01
CA MET A 82 -3.09 9.23 -17.04
C MET A 82 -2.74 7.95 -16.29
N GLY A 83 -3.74 7.24 -15.76
CA GLY A 83 -3.56 5.99 -15.02
C GLY A 83 -2.83 4.93 -15.83
N LEU A 84 -3.19 4.71 -17.10
CA LEU A 84 -2.52 3.74 -17.97
C LEU A 84 -1.04 4.07 -18.24
N MET A 85 -0.69 5.36 -18.40
CA MET A 85 0.72 5.74 -18.54
C MET A 85 1.52 5.42 -17.29
N ILE A 86 0.94 5.65 -16.12
CA ILE A 86 1.57 5.31 -14.84
C ILE A 86 1.65 3.78 -14.69
N VAL A 87 0.62 3.03 -15.07
CA VAL A 87 0.62 1.55 -15.04
C VAL A 87 1.75 0.99 -15.89
N VAL A 88 1.97 1.51 -17.11
CA VAL A 88 3.09 1.07 -17.95
C VAL A 88 4.42 1.19 -17.20
N GLY A 89 4.70 2.35 -16.63
CA GLY A 89 5.88 2.53 -15.78
C GLY A 89 5.88 1.60 -14.57
N GLY A 90 4.72 1.45 -13.91
CA GLY A 90 4.52 0.60 -12.74
C GLY A 90 4.85 -0.86 -13.00
N VAL A 91 4.46 -1.41 -14.14
CA VAL A 91 4.81 -2.79 -14.55
C VAL A 91 6.32 -2.97 -14.61
N PHE A 92 7.04 -2.10 -15.33
CA PHE A 92 8.49 -2.16 -15.43
C PHE A 92 9.16 -1.96 -14.05
N GLY A 93 8.66 -1.00 -13.27
CA GLY A 93 9.16 -0.76 -11.92
C GLY A 93 8.99 -1.97 -11.00
N THR A 94 7.82 -2.63 -11.05
CA THR A 94 7.54 -3.83 -10.26
C THR A 94 8.47 -4.99 -10.64
N LEU A 95 8.70 -5.20 -11.93
CA LEU A 95 9.64 -6.25 -12.40
C LEU A 95 11.05 -5.99 -11.88
N LEU A 96 11.55 -4.75 -11.97
CA LEU A 96 12.84 -4.37 -11.40
C LEU A 96 12.88 -4.52 -9.88
N GLY A 97 11.80 -4.16 -9.19
CA GLY A 97 11.67 -4.27 -7.74
C GLY A 97 11.70 -5.74 -7.28
N ILE A 98 10.98 -6.63 -7.95
CA ILE A 98 11.02 -8.08 -7.67
C ILE A 98 12.40 -8.67 -7.96
N TRP A 99 13.06 -8.28 -9.03
CA TRP A 99 14.43 -8.69 -9.29
C TRP A 99 15.38 -8.29 -8.16
N THR A 100 15.29 -7.04 -7.70
CA THR A 100 16.04 -6.52 -6.55
C THR A 100 15.69 -7.28 -5.27
N PHE A 101 14.40 -7.54 -5.03
CA PHE A 101 13.91 -8.32 -3.90
C PHE A 101 14.51 -9.73 -3.89
N THR A 102 14.48 -10.41 -5.04
CA THR A 102 15.06 -11.76 -5.21
C THR A 102 16.56 -11.77 -4.87
N TYR A 103 17.29 -10.78 -5.38
CA TYR A 103 18.72 -10.64 -5.11
C TYR A 103 19.01 -10.50 -3.61
N PHE A 104 18.33 -9.59 -2.91
CA PHE A 104 18.54 -9.39 -1.47
C PHE A 104 18.05 -10.58 -0.63
N LYS A 105 16.97 -11.24 -1.06
CA LYS A 105 16.49 -12.47 -0.43
C LYS A 105 17.50 -13.58 -0.56
N GLY A 106 18.14 -13.73 -1.72
CA GLY A 106 19.21 -14.71 -1.95
C GLY A 106 20.44 -14.52 -1.06
N ILE A 107 20.73 -13.29 -0.64
CA ILE A 107 21.83 -12.96 0.29
C ILE A 107 21.34 -13.04 1.77
N GLY A 108 20.05 -13.28 2.03
CA GLY A 108 19.49 -13.28 3.39
C GLY A 108 19.36 -11.91 4.05
N LYS A 109 19.38 -10.82 3.27
CA LYS A 109 19.32 -9.42 3.79
C LYS A 109 18.03 -8.68 3.45
N ILE A 110 17.03 -9.36 2.92
CA ILE A 110 15.82 -8.71 2.43
C ILE A 110 15.03 -8.04 3.55
N ASP A 111 14.95 -8.66 4.73
CA ASP A 111 14.17 -8.12 5.86
C ASP A 111 14.76 -6.80 6.35
N ILE A 112 16.10 -6.68 6.40
CA ILE A 112 16.78 -5.42 6.72
C ILE A 112 16.50 -4.37 5.63
N VAL A 113 16.51 -4.76 4.36
CA VAL A 113 16.23 -3.84 3.23
C VAL A 113 14.80 -3.31 3.32
N ILE A 114 13.83 -4.16 3.62
CA ILE A 114 12.43 -3.75 3.81
C ILE A 114 12.33 -2.76 4.98
N SER A 115 12.87 -3.10 6.15
CA SER A 115 12.83 -2.25 7.34
C SER A 115 13.48 -0.89 7.10
N LEU A 116 14.66 -0.85 6.45
CA LEU A 116 15.33 0.40 6.09
C LEU A 116 14.51 1.22 5.08
N ALA A 117 13.93 0.57 4.06
CA ALA A 117 13.09 1.26 3.08
C ALA A 117 11.88 1.91 3.77
N TYR A 118 11.22 1.19 4.69
CA TYR A 118 10.13 1.75 5.50
C TYR A 118 10.60 2.94 6.34
N MET A 119 11.70 2.79 7.07
CA MET A 119 12.25 3.86 7.91
C MET A 119 12.49 5.15 7.09
N TYR A 120 13.18 5.04 5.96
CA TYR A 120 13.49 6.22 5.13
C TYR A 120 12.24 6.84 4.50
N ILE A 121 11.35 6.03 3.93
CA ILE A 121 10.17 6.54 3.24
C ILE A 121 9.19 7.16 4.23
N LEU A 122 8.95 6.51 5.39
CA LEU A 122 8.07 7.07 6.42
C LEU A 122 8.65 8.35 7.02
N ALA A 123 9.98 8.44 7.21
CA ALA A 123 10.64 9.66 7.66
C ALA A 123 10.47 10.80 6.65
N ILE A 124 10.74 10.56 5.37
CA ILE A 124 10.64 11.59 4.32
C ILE A 124 9.20 12.07 4.16
N ILE A 125 8.25 11.14 4.02
CA ILE A 125 6.86 11.52 3.79
C ILE A 125 6.23 12.07 5.07
N GLY A 126 6.52 11.49 6.24
CA GLY A 126 6.03 11.96 7.52
C GLY A 126 6.50 13.39 7.81
N THR A 127 7.79 13.70 7.59
CA THR A 127 8.31 15.06 7.77
C THR A 127 7.71 16.05 6.76
N ALA A 128 7.59 15.67 5.49
CA ALA A 128 6.98 16.52 4.47
C ALA A 128 5.51 16.84 4.81
N MET A 129 4.73 15.83 5.20
CA MET A 129 3.33 16.00 5.59
C MET A 129 3.18 16.79 6.89
N LEU A 130 4.10 16.64 7.85
CA LEU A 130 4.09 17.40 9.10
C LEU A 130 4.30 18.89 8.83
N VAL A 131 5.31 19.23 8.04
CA VAL A 131 5.61 20.62 7.66
C VAL A 131 4.43 21.25 6.90
N GLU A 132 3.82 20.50 5.97
CA GLU A 132 2.64 20.98 5.24
C GLU A 132 1.42 21.16 6.16
N GLY A 133 1.12 20.18 7.02
CA GLY A 133 -0.01 20.21 7.93
C GLY A 133 0.08 21.34 8.95
N LEU A 134 1.25 21.53 9.57
CA LEU A 134 1.50 22.64 10.48
C LEU A 134 1.40 24.00 9.77
N GLY A 135 1.92 24.08 8.55
CA GLY A 135 1.78 25.29 7.72
C GLY A 135 0.34 25.62 7.33
N GLU A 136 -0.52 24.60 7.08
CA GLU A 136 -1.94 24.80 6.81
C GLU A 136 -2.69 25.27 8.07
N ILE A 137 -2.39 24.72 9.25
CA ILE A 137 -2.97 25.12 10.54
C ILE A 137 -2.60 26.58 10.86
N ASP A 138 -1.34 26.98 10.68
CA ASP A 138 -0.90 28.36 10.94
C ASP A 138 -1.58 29.37 10.00
N LYS A 139 -1.73 29.02 8.72
CA LYS A 139 -2.45 29.83 7.72
C LYS A 139 -3.94 29.94 8.05
N ALA A 140 -4.57 28.88 8.49
CA ALA A 140 -5.96 28.87 8.93
C ALA A 140 -6.17 29.80 10.14
N ARG A 141 -5.25 29.75 11.12
CA ARG A 141 -5.26 30.67 12.28
C ARG A 141 -5.12 32.15 11.88
N LYS A 142 -4.26 32.43 10.90
CA LYS A 142 -4.03 33.79 10.41
C LYS A 142 -5.06 34.29 9.41
N LYS A 143 -6.11 33.50 9.09
CA LYS A 143 -7.15 33.79 8.08
C LYS A 143 -6.57 34.20 6.71
N ILE A 144 -5.41 33.71 6.35
CA ILE A 144 -4.76 34.03 5.09
C ILE A 144 -5.27 33.05 4.01
N PHE A 145 -6.22 33.52 3.19
CA PHE A 145 -6.67 32.78 2.01
C PHE A 145 -5.66 32.92 0.87
N ILE A 146 -4.67 32.04 0.80
CA ILE A 146 -3.79 31.99 -0.37
C ILE A 146 -4.39 30.98 -1.35
N LYS A 147 -4.81 31.43 -2.55
CA LYS A 147 -5.05 30.52 -3.67
C LYS A 147 -3.77 29.72 -3.89
N LYS A 148 -3.84 28.40 -3.64
CA LYS A 148 -2.71 27.47 -3.95
C LYS A 148 -2.37 27.68 -5.43
N LYS A 149 -1.28 28.39 -5.73
CA LYS A 149 -0.67 28.36 -7.05
C LYS A 149 -0.13 26.93 -7.24
N LEU A 150 -0.66 26.19 -8.21
CA LEU A 150 -0.03 24.96 -8.64
C LEU A 150 1.40 25.32 -9.07
N HIS A 151 2.39 24.73 -8.41
CA HIS A 151 3.78 24.87 -8.83
C HIS A 151 3.95 24.13 -10.14
N VAL A 152 4.02 24.87 -11.22
CA VAL A 152 4.36 24.33 -12.55
C VAL A 152 5.88 24.20 -12.59
N HIS A 153 6.37 22.97 -12.55
CA HIS A 153 7.81 22.72 -12.68
C HIS A 153 8.21 22.84 -14.15
N TYR A 154 8.89 23.92 -14.51
CA TYR A 154 9.37 24.21 -15.87
C TYR A 154 10.26 23.11 -16.48
N TRP A 155 10.95 22.31 -15.66
CA TRP A 155 11.81 21.21 -16.11
C TRP A 155 11.06 20.07 -16.80
N ILE A 156 9.80 19.85 -16.45
CA ILE A 156 8.95 18.77 -16.99
C ILE A 156 8.44 19.14 -18.39
N HIS A 157 8.30 20.42 -18.69
CA HIS A 157 7.82 20.90 -19.99
C HIS A 157 8.84 20.76 -21.14
N GLY A 158 10.11 20.41 -20.87
CA GLY A 158 11.13 20.16 -21.88
C GLY A 158 11.13 18.75 -22.50
N LEU A 159 10.39 17.80 -21.94
CA LEU A 159 10.39 16.40 -22.39
C LEU A 159 9.59 16.19 -23.67
N PRO A 160 10.05 15.29 -24.59
CA PRO A 160 9.33 14.94 -25.81
C PRO A 160 8.04 14.14 -25.51
N LEU A 161 7.27 13.83 -26.55
CA LEU A 161 6.00 13.07 -26.48
C LEU A 161 4.93 13.73 -25.60
N ARG A 162 4.65 15.02 -25.85
CA ARG A 162 3.57 15.73 -25.16
C ARG A 162 2.20 15.17 -25.55
N MET A 163 1.40 14.87 -24.55
CA MET A 163 0.05 14.31 -24.72
C MET A 163 -0.97 15.14 -23.96
N ARG A 164 -2.20 15.18 -24.51
CA ARG A 164 -3.32 15.85 -23.85
C ARG A 164 -4.09 14.85 -23.00
N PHE A 165 -4.20 15.12 -21.70
CA PHE A 165 -5.01 14.39 -20.75
C PHE A 165 -6.32 15.14 -20.55
N GLN A 166 -7.36 14.67 -21.22
CA GLN A 166 -8.63 15.42 -21.35
C GLN A 166 -9.35 15.61 -20.01
N LYS A 167 -9.36 14.56 -19.15
CA LYS A 167 -10.04 14.62 -17.84
C LYS A 167 -9.28 15.52 -16.85
N SER A 168 -7.97 15.38 -16.78
CA SER A 168 -7.11 16.20 -15.91
C SER A 168 -6.89 17.61 -16.46
N LYS A 169 -7.27 17.87 -17.73
CA LYS A 169 -7.03 19.12 -18.45
C LYS A 169 -5.56 19.53 -18.49
N LEU A 170 -4.65 18.54 -18.47
CA LEU A 170 -3.21 18.73 -18.49
C LEU A 170 -2.65 18.46 -19.88
N TYR A 171 -1.59 19.19 -20.22
CA TYR A 171 -0.78 18.97 -21.41
C TYR A 171 0.65 18.72 -20.99
N GLU A 172 0.99 17.44 -20.78
CA GLU A 172 2.23 16.98 -20.17
C GLU A 172 2.89 15.91 -21.03
N SER A 173 4.21 15.70 -20.81
CA SER A 173 4.93 14.60 -21.43
C SER A 173 4.45 13.25 -20.89
N ALA A 174 4.32 12.25 -21.76
CA ALA A 174 4.03 10.87 -21.39
C ALA A 174 5.13 10.24 -20.50
N PHE A 175 6.35 10.73 -20.60
CA PHE A 175 7.46 10.23 -19.77
C PHE A 175 7.30 10.51 -18.27
N THR A 176 6.73 11.66 -17.92
CA THR A 176 6.52 12.02 -16.50
C THR A 176 5.69 10.98 -15.75
N PRO A 177 4.46 10.61 -16.17
CA PRO A 177 3.68 9.58 -15.49
C PRO A 177 4.34 8.20 -15.57
N ILE A 178 5.05 7.86 -16.65
CA ILE A 178 5.78 6.58 -16.76
C ILE A 178 6.91 6.49 -15.74
N ILE A 179 7.74 7.55 -15.58
CA ILE A 179 8.82 7.56 -14.59
C ILE A 179 8.27 7.47 -13.16
N ILE A 180 7.20 8.21 -12.87
CA ILE A 180 6.53 8.11 -11.57
C ILE A 180 6.03 6.69 -11.34
N GLY A 181 5.38 6.08 -12.34
CA GLY A 181 4.93 4.70 -12.28
C GLY A 181 6.08 3.72 -12.00
N LEU A 182 7.22 3.89 -12.68
CA LEU A 182 8.41 3.06 -12.50
C LEU A 182 8.93 3.12 -11.05
N ILE A 183 9.07 4.32 -10.50
CA ILE A 183 9.51 4.50 -9.10
C ILE A 183 8.51 3.87 -8.13
N VAL A 184 7.23 4.14 -8.34
CA VAL A 184 6.14 3.64 -7.49
C VAL A 184 6.05 2.12 -7.55
N GLY A 185 6.12 1.51 -8.75
CA GLY A 185 6.09 0.06 -8.92
C GLY A 185 7.31 -0.62 -8.29
N PHE A 186 8.50 -0.03 -8.42
CA PHE A 186 9.72 -0.52 -7.78
C PHE A 186 9.59 -0.56 -6.25
N ILE A 187 9.14 0.53 -5.66
CA ILE A 187 8.96 0.64 -4.21
C ILE A 187 7.84 -0.30 -3.73
N ALA A 188 6.73 -0.37 -4.48
CA ALA A 188 5.61 -1.26 -4.16
C ALA A 188 6.03 -2.73 -4.12
N ALA A 189 6.92 -3.16 -5.01
CA ALA A 189 7.41 -4.53 -5.05
C ALA A 189 8.31 -4.89 -3.86
N ILE A 190 9.08 -3.92 -3.34
CA ILE A 190 9.97 -4.15 -2.20
C ILE A 190 9.21 -4.05 -0.88
N MET A 191 8.29 -3.09 -0.76
CA MET A 191 7.64 -2.76 0.51
C MET A 191 6.20 -3.29 0.64
N GLY A 192 5.58 -3.74 -0.45
CA GLY A 192 4.18 -4.19 -0.43
C GLY A 192 3.14 -3.07 -0.23
N ILE A 193 3.52 -1.79 -0.36
CA ILE A 193 2.63 -0.63 -0.09
C ILE A 193 1.59 -0.42 -1.21
N GLY A 194 1.65 -1.14 -2.32
CA GLY A 194 0.79 -0.92 -3.48
C GLY A 194 1.02 0.41 -4.21
N GLY A 195 1.89 1.27 -3.69
CA GLY A 195 2.35 2.50 -4.33
C GLY A 195 1.41 3.72 -4.22
N ALA A 196 0.14 3.58 -3.87
CA ALA A 196 -0.82 4.69 -3.83
C ALA A 196 -0.36 5.82 -2.89
N PHE A 197 0.26 5.48 -1.79
CA PHE A 197 0.76 6.43 -0.80
C PHE A 197 1.82 7.40 -1.36
N ILE A 198 2.69 6.91 -2.24
CA ILE A 198 3.71 7.74 -2.92
C ILE A 198 3.11 8.40 -4.17
N LEU A 199 2.20 7.69 -4.84
CA LEU A 199 1.59 8.14 -6.07
C LEU A 199 0.73 9.39 -5.87
N VAL A 200 -0.03 9.48 -4.77
CA VAL A 200 -0.88 10.64 -4.46
C VAL A 200 -0.06 11.93 -4.36
N PRO A 201 1.00 12.04 -3.53
CA PRO A 201 1.87 13.22 -3.53
C PRO A 201 2.53 13.49 -4.89
N ALA A 202 3.00 12.46 -5.58
CA ALA A 202 3.63 12.62 -6.89
C ALA A 202 2.65 13.22 -7.93
N MET A 203 1.39 12.77 -7.94
CA MET A 203 0.36 13.35 -8.80
C MET A 203 0.03 14.80 -8.46
N ILE A 204 0.07 15.17 -7.17
CA ILE A 204 -0.21 16.55 -6.73
C ILE A 204 0.95 17.47 -7.09
N TYR A 205 2.16 17.09 -6.70
CA TYR A 205 3.31 18.01 -6.72
C TYR A 205 4.10 17.96 -8.02
N ILE A 206 4.19 16.79 -8.67
CA ILE A 206 5.00 16.61 -9.89
C ILE A 206 4.13 16.81 -11.13
N ILE A 207 2.97 16.13 -11.21
CA ILE A 207 2.08 16.20 -12.38
C ILE A 207 1.16 17.43 -12.32
N GLY A 208 0.83 17.93 -11.11
CA GLY A 208 -0.13 19.02 -10.95
C GLY A 208 -1.58 18.63 -11.24
N MET A 209 -1.94 17.38 -11.01
CA MET A 209 -3.25 16.82 -11.30
C MET A 209 -4.32 17.41 -10.37
N PRO A 210 -5.56 17.67 -10.85
CA PRO A 210 -6.67 18.11 -10.01
C PRO A 210 -6.96 17.10 -8.89
N THR A 211 -7.02 17.57 -7.64
CA THR A 211 -7.15 16.73 -6.44
C THR A 211 -8.36 15.80 -6.45
N LYS A 212 -9.44 16.18 -7.15
CA LYS A 212 -10.66 15.35 -7.30
C LYS A 212 -10.45 14.07 -8.09
N LEU A 213 -9.46 14.04 -9.01
CA LEU A 213 -9.18 12.90 -9.88
C LEU A 213 -8.10 11.98 -9.33
N ILE A 214 -7.31 12.45 -8.36
CA ILE A 214 -6.14 11.75 -7.84
C ILE A 214 -6.52 10.43 -7.14
N PRO A 215 -7.47 10.40 -6.17
CA PRO A 215 -7.76 9.16 -5.46
C PRO A 215 -8.24 8.04 -6.39
N GLY A 216 -9.14 8.36 -7.34
CA GLY A 216 -9.61 7.37 -8.30
C GLY A 216 -8.52 6.85 -9.23
N THR A 217 -7.67 7.75 -9.74
CA THR A 217 -6.59 7.39 -10.66
C THR A 217 -5.48 6.61 -9.93
N SER A 218 -5.14 6.99 -8.69
CA SER A 218 -4.14 6.26 -7.89
C SER A 218 -4.61 4.84 -7.56
N LEU A 219 -5.85 4.67 -7.11
CA LEU A 219 -6.42 3.35 -6.82
C LEU A 219 -6.47 2.46 -8.07
N PHE A 220 -6.82 3.05 -9.23
CA PHE A 220 -6.79 2.31 -10.50
C PHE A 220 -5.39 1.80 -10.83
N VAL A 221 -4.36 2.63 -10.71
CA VAL A 221 -2.95 2.22 -10.92
C VAL A 221 -2.56 1.13 -9.93
N THR A 222 -2.92 1.30 -8.67
CA THR A 222 -2.57 0.38 -7.59
C THR A 222 -3.14 -1.02 -7.82
N ILE A 223 -4.34 -1.17 -8.43
CA ILE A 223 -4.87 -2.49 -8.79
C ILE A 223 -3.87 -3.26 -9.64
N PHE A 224 -3.39 -2.66 -10.74
CA PHE A 224 -2.47 -3.35 -11.66
C PHE A 224 -1.13 -3.64 -11.02
N VAL A 225 -0.56 -2.68 -10.30
CA VAL A 225 0.72 -2.86 -9.59
C VAL A 225 0.59 -3.96 -8.55
N SER A 226 -0.46 -3.94 -7.72
CA SER A 226 -0.67 -4.95 -6.67
C SER A 226 -0.95 -6.34 -7.23
N VAL A 227 -1.66 -6.47 -8.36
CA VAL A 227 -1.85 -7.76 -9.03
C VAL A 227 -0.50 -8.37 -9.38
N ILE A 228 0.40 -7.58 -9.99
CA ILE A 228 1.72 -8.08 -10.42
C ILE A 228 2.59 -8.40 -9.20
N VAL A 229 2.61 -7.52 -8.19
CA VAL A 229 3.34 -7.74 -6.94
C VAL A 229 2.86 -9.03 -6.26
N THR A 230 1.55 -9.17 -6.05
CA THR A 230 0.94 -10.35 -5.42
C THR A 230 1.28 -11.63 -6.21
N PHE A 231 1.10 -11.59 -7.54
CA PHE A 231 1.40 -12.75 -8.38
C PHE A 231 2.87 -13.18 -8.27
N LEU A 232 3.80 -12.23 -8.39
CA LEU A 232 5.23 -12.53 -8.37
C LEU A 232 5.72 -12.98 -6.98
N HIS A 233 5.20 -12.39 -5.90
CA HIS A 233 5.51 -12.84 -4.53
C HIS A 233 4.94 -14.22 -4.24
N ALA A 234 3.70 -14.49 -4.66
CA ALA A 234 3.09 -15.81 -4.49
C ALA A 234 3.81 -16.87 -5.31
N PHE A 235 4.10 -16.58 -6.58
CA PHE A 235 4.73 -17.53 -7.51
C PHE A 235 6.19 -17.84 -7.15
N ASN A 236 7.00 -16.80 -6.86
CA ASN A 236 8.43 -16.98 -6.61
C ASN A 236 8.75 -17.46 -5.18
N TYR A 237 7.90 -17.11 -4.21
CA TYR A 237 8.25 -17.29 -2.80
C TYR A 237 7.19 -18.04 -1.99
N GLY A 238 6.00 -18.28 -2.54
CA GLY A 238 4.90 -18.91 -1.81
C GLY A 238 4.54 -18.15 -0.52
N SER A 239 4.74 -16.83 -0.48
CA SER A 239 4.72 -16.03 0.75
C SER A 239 3.35 -15.45 1.11
N ILE A 240 2.28 -15.83 0.41
CA ILE A 240 0.93 -15.36 0.70
C ILE A 240 0.20 -16.36 1.60
N ASP A 241 -0.30 -15.87 2.72
CA ASP A 241 -1.14 -16.63 3.63
C ASP A 241 -2.60 -16.20 3.50
N LEU A 242 -3.45 -17.08 2.95
CA LEU A 242 -4.86 -16.75 2.69
C LEU A 242 -5.66 -16.46 3.96
N ILE A 243 -5.27 -17.04 5.11
CA ILE A 243 -5.94 -16.78 6.39
C ILE A 243 -5.63 -15.34 6.81
N LEU A 244 -4.37 -14.94 6.70
CA LEU A 244 -3.95 -13.57 6.99
C LEU A 244 -4.60 -12.58 6.03
N VAL A 245 -4.59 -12.85 4.72
CA VAL A 245 -5.24 -12.01 3.71
C VAL A 245 -6.73 -11.83 4.02
N PHE A 246 -7.43 -12.89 4.36
CA PHE A 246 -8.86 -12.81 4.70
C PHE A 246 -9.12 -11.87 5.89
N MET A 247 -8.32 -11.98 6.95
CA MET A 247 -8.45 -11.11 8.13
C MET A 247 -8.13 -9.65 7.79
N LEU A 248 -7.06 -9.41 7.02
CA LEU A 248 -6.65 -8.08 6.59
C LEU A 248 -7.72 -7.42 5.73
N VAL A 249 -8.18 -8.12 4.69
CA VAL A 249 -9.14 -7.59 3.72
C VAL A 249 -10.46 -7.26 4.38
N THR A 250 -10.99 -8.16 5.21
CA THR A 250 -12.28 -7.93 5.88
C THR A 250 -12.24 -6.73 6.84
N GLY A 251 -11.18 -6.60 7.65
CA GLY A 251 -10.99 -5.45 8.53
C GLY A 251 -10.78 -4.15 7.74
N SER A 252 -9.88 -4.17 6.76
CA SER A 252 -9.54 -2.99 5.96
C SER A 252 -10.72 -2.46 5.15
N ILE A 253 -11.53 -3.32 4.55
CA ILE A 253 -12.71 -2.90 3.77
C ILE A 253 -13.71 -2.16 4.65
N VAL A 254 -14.05 -2.73 5.81
CA VAL A 254 -14.95 -2.07 6.77
C VAL A 254 -14.35 -0.73 7.20
N GLY A 255 -13.07 -0.72 7.54
CA GLY A 255 -12.35 0.49 7.92
C GLY A 255 -12.38 1.56 6.85
N VAL A 256 -12.05 1.23 5.60
CA VAL A 256 -12.02 2.19 4.47
C VAL A 256 -13.40 2.82 4.25
N GLN A 257 -14.48 2.07 4.33
CA GLN A 257 -15.83 2.61 4.16
C GLN A 257 -16.21 3.59 5.27
N VAL A 258 -15.88 3.26 6.52
CA VAL A 258 -16.07 4.16 7.66
C VAL A 258 -15.20 5.42 7.50
N GLY A 259 -13.94 5.25 7.14
CA GLY A 259 -12.98 6.34 6.96
C GLY A 259 -13.39 7.32 5.86
N GLN A 260 -13.90 6.84 4.73
CA GLN A 260 -14.39 7.71 3.65
C GLN A 260 -15.58 8.57 4.08
N LYS A 261 -16.52 8.00 4.87
CA LYS A 261 -17.64 8.78 5.41
C LYS A 261 -17.19 9.84 6.42
N LEU A 262 -16.23 9.47 7.29
CA LEU A 262 -15.68 10.40 8.27
C LEU A 262 -14.86 11.52 7.60
N GLY A 263 -14.15 11.23 6.52
CA GLY A 263 -13.31 12.19 5.79
C GLY A 263 -14.07 13.36 5.18
N GLU A 264 -15.37 13.18 4.91
CA GLU A 264 -16.23 14.28 4.44
C GLU A 264 -16.52 15.34 5.52
N SER A 265 -16.34 15.00 6.80
CA SER A 265 -16.72 15.84 7.95
C SER A 265 -15.54 16.42 8.72
N VAL A 266 -14.31 15.94 8.49
CA VAL A 266 -13.14 16.29 9.31
C VAL A 266 -12.23 17.28 8.58
N ASP A 267 -11.66 18.22 9.34
CA ASP A 267 -10.69 19.19 8.81
C ASP A 267 -9.42 18.48 8.28
N SER A 268 -9.12 18.75 7.01
CA SER A 268 -8.01 18.09 6.31
C SER A 268 -6.64 18.42 6.89
N ALA A 269 -6.43 19.60 7.47
CA ALA A 269 -5.14 20.04 8.00
C ALA A 269 -4.79 19.30 9.31
N GLY A 270 -5.76 19.14 10.20
CA GLY A 270 -5.61 18.39 11.44
C GLY A 270 -5.33 16.90 11.17
N LEU A 271 -6.08 16.32 10.22
CA LEU A 271 -5.87 14.92 9.79
C LEU A 271 -4.48 14.69 9.22
N LYS A 272 -3.99 15.57 8.32
CA LYS A 272 -2.63 15.46 7.76
C LYS A 272 -1.56 15.48 8.85
N THR A 273 -1.70 16.38 9.83
CA THR A 273 -0.75 16.49 10.94
C THR A 273 -0.77 15.25 11.81
N LEU A 274 -1.95 14.71 12.12
CA LEU A 274 -2.10 13.48 12.90
C LEU A 274 -1.45 12.29 12.18
N LEU A 275 -1.73 12.14 10.87
CA LEU A 275 -1.12 11.10 10.05
C LEU A 275 0.40 11.24 10.01
N ALA A 276 0.91 12.45 9.81
CA ALA A 276 2.34 12.72 9.79
C ALA A 276 3.04 12.29 11.09
N LEU A 277 2.44 12.62 12.24
CA LEU A 277 2.96 12.19 13.54
C LEU A 277 2.94 10.67 13.68
N LEU A 278 1.87 10.01 13.26
CA LEU A 278 1.77 8.55 13.30
C LEU A 278 2.81 7.89 12.40
N LEU A 279 3.04 8.42 11.17
CA LEU A 279 4.08 7.93 10.27
C LEU A 279 5.49 8.04 10.87
N LEU A 280 5.80 9.18 11.49
CA LEU A 280 7.08 9.38 12.14
C LEU A 280 7.27 8.47 13.35
N LEU A 281 6.21 8.28 14.15
CA LEU A 281 6.24 7.39 15.31
C LEU A 281 6.49 5.93 14.85
N VAL A 282 5.77 5.47 13.83
CA VAL A 282 5.98 4.12 13.26
C VAL A 282 7.37 3.99 12.65
N GLY A 283 7.85 5.01 11.93
CA GLY A 283 9.21 5.03 11.36
C GLY A 283 10.30 4.94 12.44
N ILE A 284 10.14 5.66 13.56
CA ILE A 284 11.05 5.60 14.71
C ILE A 284 10.99 4.21 15.38
N ALA A 285 9.80 3.65 15.53
CA ALA A 285 9.62 2.32 16.11
C ALA A 285 10.31 1.23 15.27
N ILE A 286 10.17 1.28 13.93
CA ILE A 286 10.91 0.38 13.02
C ILE A 286 12.42 0.58 13.14
N ALA A 287 12.88 1.83 13.23
CA ALA A 287 14.30 2.12 13.40
C ALA A 287 14.83 1.51 14.71
N TYR A 288 14.07 1.68 15.80
CA TYR A 288 14.42 1.09 17.09
C TYR A 288 14.49 -0.44 17.02
N ASP A 289 13.47 -1.08 16.43
CA ASP A 289 13.44 -2.53 16.26
C ASP A 289 14.59 -3.04 15.40
N THR A 290 14.88 -2.35 14.30
CA THR A 290 15.94 -2.77 13.35
C THR A 290 17.35 -2.65 13.93
N PHE A 291 17.61 -1.63 14.78
CA PHE A 291 18.98 -1.32 15.25
C PHE A 291 19.24 -1.72 16.68
N PHE A 292 18.23 -1.77 17.55
CA PHE A 292 18.40 -1.94 18.99
C PHE A 292 17.67 -3.16 19.56
N ALA A 293 16.63 -3.69 18.93
CA ALA A 293 16.01 -4.91 19.37
C ALA A 293 17.00 -6.06 19.07
N GLU A 294 17.49 -6.74 20.10
CA GLU A 294 18.09 -8.05 19.92
C GLU A 294 17.04 -8.92 19.25
N HIS A 295 17.30 -9.30 18.02
CA HIS A 295 16.43 -10.23 17.30
C HIS A 295 16.35 -11.52 18.11
N THR A 296 15.35 -11.60 18.95
CA THR A 296 15.01 -12.82 19.68
C THR A 296 14.40 -13.79 18.67
N ILE A 297 15.27 -14.31 17.78
CA ILE A 297 14.96 -15.39 16.82
C ILE A 297 14.54 -16.67 17.57
N ASN A 298 14.47 -16.65 18.88
CA ASN A 298 14.34 -17.82 19.75
C ASN A 298 12.92 -18.38 19.89
N ASN A 299 11.89 -17.82 19.28
CA ASN A 299 10.52 -18.33 19.46
C ASN A 299 9.94 -19.12 18.27
N VAL A 300 10.73 -19.36 17.21
CA VAL A 300 10.22 -20.10 16.03
C VAL A 300 10.43 -21.63 16.15
N ASN A 301 11.21 -22.10 17.13
CA ASN A 301 11.74 -23.47 17.10
C ASN A 301 10.91 -24.54 17.84
N ASN A 302 9.73 -24.28 18.35
CA ASN A 302 8.96 -25.30 19.09
C ASN A 302 7.45 -25.31 18.78
N ILE A 303 7.04 -25.15 17.55
CA ILE A 303 5.66 -25.51 17.20
C ILE A 303 5.69 -26.91 16.61
N ASP A 304 5.23 -27.89 17.40
CA ASP A 304 5.02 -29.25 16.94
C ASP A 304 4.07 -29.21 15.72
N THR A 305 4.58 -29.69 14.59
CA THR A 305 3.82 -29.78 13.32
C THR A 305 2.56 -30.67 13.46
N ASN A 306 2.39 -31.32 14.58
CA ASN A 306 1.26 -32.20 14.88
C ASN A 306 -0.02 -31.44 15.28
N ASP A 307 0.06 -30.16 15.63
CA ASP A 307 -1.10 -29.34 16.05
C ASP A 307 -1.71 -28.52 14.91
N LEU A 308 -1.27 -28.72 13.67
CA LEU A 308 -1.79 -28.00 12.52
C LEU A 308 -3.21 -28.46 12.18
N ASN A 309 -4.14 -27.53 12.14
CA ASN A 309 -5.49 -27.80 11.65
C ASN A 309 -5.44 -28.36 10.21
N PRO A 310 -6.34 -29.30 9.84
CA PRO A 310 -6.38 -29.89 8.49
C PRO A 310 -6.43 -28.83 7.38
N LEU A 311 -7.09 -27.71 7.64
CA LEU A 311 -7.19 -26.58 6.70
C LEU A 311 -5.84 -25.91 6.47
N SER A 312 -5.04 -25.70 7.53
CA SER A 312 -3.71 -25.07 7.41
C SER A 312 -2.72 -25.96 6.66
N MET A 313 -2.78 -27.28 6.87
CA MET A 313 -2.00 -28.23 6.09
C MET A 313 -2.39 -28.24 4.61
N PHE A 314 -3.69 -28.17 4.31
CA PHE A 314 -4.18 -28.11 2.94
C PHE A 314 -3.72 -26.84 2.23
N ILE A 315 -3.80 -25.67 2.86
CA ILE A 315 -3.35 -24.38 2.32
C ILE A 315 -1.84 -24.42 2.04
N LYS A 316 -1.03 -24.90 2.99
CA LYS A 316 0.42 -25.01 2.82
C LYS A 316 0.78 -25.96 1.68
N LYS A 317 0.13 -27.13 1.61
CA LYS A 317 0.35 -28.08 0.52
C LYS A 317 -0.04 -27.48 -0.83
N LEU A 318 -1.18 -26.80 -0.93
CA LEU A 318 -1.63 -26.19 -2.17
C LEU A 318 -0.67 -25.09 -2.67
N SER A 319 -0.08 -24.31 -1.76
CA SER A 319 0.88 -23.26 -2.13
C SER A 319 2.20 -23.84 -2.67
N ILE A 320 2.62 -25.03 -2.20
CA ILE A 320 3.85 -25.70 -2.63
C ILE A 320 3.62 -26.49 -3.91
N ASP A 321 2.56 -27.30 -3.97
CA ASP A 321 2.28 -28.22 -5.08
C ASP A 321 1.82 -27.50 -6.36
N MET A 322 1.06 -26.40 -6.21
CA MET A 322 0.47 -25.67 -7.32
C MET A 322 0.65 -24.14 -7.19
N PRO A 323 1.85 -23.59 -7.27
CA PRO A 323 2.11 -22.17 -6.99
C PRO A 323 1.38 -21.21 -7.94
N ILE A 324 1.24 -21.56 -9.22
CA ILE A 324 0.50 -20.73 -10.20
C ILE A 324 -0.98 -20.68 -9.84
N PHE A 325 -1.60 -21.83 -9.58
CA PHE A 325 -3.02 -21.89 -9.21
C PHE A 325 -3.27 -21.12 -7.92
N TYR A 326 -2.42 -21.29 -6.91
CA TYR A 326 -2.51 -20.60 -5.63
C TYR A 326 -2.39 -19.08 -5.79
N SER A 327 -1.46 -18.60 -6.60
CA SER A 327 -1.27 -17.17 -6.90
C SER A 327 -2.50 -16.57 -7.58
N VAL A 328 -3.02 -17.24 -8.60
CA VAL A 328 -4.23 -16.80 -9.30
C VAL A 328 -5.44 -16.82 -8.38
N PHE A 329 -5.58 -17.87 -7.57
CA PHE A 329 -6.67 -17.99 -6.60
C PHE A 329 -6.65 -16.86 -5.56
N SER A 330 -5.48 -16.53 -5.00
CA SER A 330 -5.35 -15.44 -4.03
C SER A 330 -5.71 -14.07 -4.62
N ILE A 331 -5.34 -13.81 -5.86
CA ILE A 331 -5.70 -12.59 -6.60
C ILE A 331 -7.20 -12.53 -6.84
N LEU A 332 -7.80 -13.61 -7.38
CA LEU A 332 -9.24 -13.67 -7.62
C LEU A 332 -10.03 -13.50 -6.32
N PHE A 333 -9.58 -14.12 -5.24
CA PHE A 333 -10.19 -13.99 -3.93
C PHE A 333 -10.20 -12.53 -3.45
N ALA A 334 -9.07 -11.81 -3.56
CA ALA A 334 -8.97 -10.40 -3.21
C ALA A 334 -9.87 -9.51 -4.10
N ILE A 335 -9.93 -9.78 -5.41
CA ILE A 335 -10.80 -9.05 -6.34
C ILE A 335 -12.28 -9.27 -6.00
N ILE A 336 -12.68 -10.52 -5.75
CA ILE A 336 -14.08 -10.85 -5.40
C ILE A 336 -14.49 -10.13 -4.11
N LEU A 337 -13.65 -10.18 -3.07
CA LEU A 337 -13.91 -9.46 -1.82
C LEU A 337 -13.98 -7.94 -2.03
N GLY A 338 -13.09 -7.38 -2.84
CA GLY A 338 -13.08 -5.96 -3.17
C GLY A 338 -14.32 -5.52 -3.93
N VAL A 339 -14.77 -6.32 -4.92
CA VAL A 339 -16.00 -6.05 -5.67
C VAL A 339 -17.22 -6.20 -4.78
N ALA A 340 -17.32 -7.29 -4.00
CA ALA A 340 -18.42 -7.48 -3.07
C ALA A 340 -18.56 -6.30 -2.10
N ALA A 341 -17.45 -5.81 -1.57
CA ALA A 341 -17.40 -4.64 -0.71
C ALA A 341 -17.88 -3.35 -1.39
N ALA A 342 -17.62 -3.18 -2.69
CA ALA A 342 -18.09 -2.01 -3.44
C ALA A 342 -19.63 -1.99 -3.58
N PHE A 343 -20.28 -3.15 -3.57
CA PHE A 343 -21.75 -3.27 -3.72
C PHE A 343 -22.52 -3.28 -2.38
N ILE A 344 -21.85 -3.45 -1.24
CA ILE A 344 -22.49 -3.44 0.11
C ILE A 344 -22.78 -2.00 0.59
N ARG A 345 -22.55 -1.01 -0.21
CA ARG A 345 -22.76 0.42 0.08
C ARG A 345 -24.20 0.87 0.08
#